data_77c660672cf55f2d9e3a304b841c2c6c
#
_entry.id   77c660672cf55f2d9e3a304b841c2c6c
#
_cell.length_a   1.000
_cell.length_b   1.000
_cell.length_c   1.000
_cell.angle_alpha   90.00
_cell.angle_beta   90.00
_cell.angle_gamma   90.00
#
_symmetry.space_group_name_H-M   'P 1'
#
loop_
_entity.id
_entity.type
_entity.pdbx_description
1 polymer ?
#
loop_
_entity_poly.entity_id
_entity_poly.type
_entity_poly.pdbx_seq_one_letter_code
_entity_poly.pdbx_strand_id
1 'polypeptide(L)'
;MKLLKKDRLNEVTLRFPSRSANEGFARTAAAAFLAQLDPTVEQVYDIKTAVSEAVTNAIVHGYRDKLGTITMTVRIYAPATAEIIISDKGCGIEDVKKAREPLFTTGGADRSGMGFTIMESFMDGLTVRSKPGKGTTVTLRKVLQARSEA
;
A
#
# COMPACT_ATOMS: atom_id res chain seq x y z
N MET A 1 3.63 -11.24 -11.99
CA MET A 1 4.99 -11.65 -11.53
C MET A 1 4.87 -12.36 -10.19
N LYS A 2 5.49 -13.52 -10.08
CA LYS A 2 5.50 -14.27 -8.82
C LYS A 2 6.83 -14.01 -8.09
N LEU A 3 6.74 -13.49 -6.87
CA LEU A 3 7.92 -13.27 -6.04
C LEU A 3 8.21 -14.52 -5.22
N LEU A 4 9.45 -14.98 -5.26
CA LEU A 4 9.87 -16.20 -4.57
C LEU A 4 10.55 -15.85 -3.27
N LYS A 5 10.20 -16.56 -2.21
CA LYS A 5 10.77 -16.32 -0.87
C LYS A 5 12.31 -16.39 -0.89
N LYS A 6 12.88 -17.27 -1.71
CA LYS A 6 14.36 -17.40 -1.82
C LYS A 6 15.02 -16.13 -2.35
N ASP A 7 14.28 -15.27 -3.05
CA ASP A 7 14.80 -14.03 -3.62
C ASP A 7 14.60 -12.83 -2.68
N ARG A 8 14.02 -13.04 -1.51
CA ARG A 8 13.79 -11.96 -0.54
C ARG A 8 15.12 -11.56 0.07
N LEU A 9 15.45 -10.28 -0.09
CA LEU A 9 16.70 -9.71 0.42
C LEU A 9 16.55 -9.05 1.78
N ASN A 10 15.39 -8.46 2.05
CA ASN A 10 15.15 -7.74 3.30
C ASN A 10 13.66 -7.57 3.55
N GLU A 11 13.31 -7.27 4.81
CA GLU A 11 11.92 -7.13 5.21
C GLU A 11 11.82 -6.30 6.48
N VAL A 12 10.77 -5.49 6.58
CA VAL A 12 10.40 -4.79 7.80
C VAL A 12 8.88 -4.84 7.97
N THR A 13 8.43 -4.95 9.20
CA THR A 13 6.99 -4.88 9.53
C THR A 13 6.77 -3.82 10.59
N LEU A 14 5.75 -2.99 10.33
CA LEU A 14 5.32 -1.93 11.23
C LEU A 14 3.86 -2.14 11.59
N ARG A 15 3.52 -1.92 12.85
CA ARG A 15 2.13 -1.94 13.32
C ARG A 15 1.84 -0.63 14.01
N PHE A 16 0.70 -0.03 13.67
CA PHE A 16 0.33 1.26 14.24
C PHE A 16 -1.19 1.41 14.29
N PRO A 17 -1.70 2.24 15.23
CA PRO A 17 -3.13 2.53 15.28
C PRO A 17 -3.60 3.27 14.02
N SER A 18 -4.85 3.10 13.67
CA SER A 18 -5.46 3.71 12.49
C SER A 18 -5.76 5.20 12.66
N ARG A 19 -4.81 5.94 13.20
CA ARG A 19 -4.89 7.39 13.35
C ARG A 19 -4.39 8.05 12.07
N SER A 20 -5.07 9.11 11.64
CA SER A 20 -4.69 9.81 10.40
C SER A 20 -3.27 10.37 10.45
N ALA A 21 -2.78 10.74 11.65
CA ALA A 21 -1.40 11.21 11.82
C ALA A 21 -0.37 10.15 11.43
N ASN A 22 -0.72 8.87 11.49
CA ASN A 22 0.21 7.77 11.19
C ASN A 22 0.36 7.50 9.70
N GLU A 23 -0.49 8.07 8.85
CA GLU A 23 -0.36 7.94 7.40
C GLU A 23 0.98 8.52 6.93
N GLY A 24 1.31 9.73 7.36
CA GLY A 24 2.58 10.36 7.00
C GLY A 24 3.80 9.57 7.46
N PHE A 25 3.72 9.01 8.66
CA PHE A 25 4.78 8.14 9.17
C PHE A 25 4.93 6.88 8.30
N ALA A 26 3.83 6.23 7.96
CA ALA A 26 3.85 4.98 7.19
C ALA A 26 4.49 5.17 5.82
N ARG A 27 4.08 6.19 5.06
CA ARG A 27 4.65 6.44 3.74
C ARG A 27 6.13 6.80 3.81
N THR A 28 6.51 7.57 4.82
CA THR A 28 7.91 7.97 5.03
C THR A 28 8.76 6.76 5.42
N ALA A 29 8.26 5.90 6.30
CA ALA A 29 8.94 4.68 6.71
C ALA A 29 9.16 3.72 5.53
N ALA A 30 8.15 3.53 4.69
CA ALA A 30 8.28 2.71 3.49
C ALA A 30 9.34 3.27 2.55
N ALA A 31 9.31 4.57 2.27
CA ALA A 31 10.30 5.21 1.41
C ALA A 31 11.71 5.11 1.99
N ALA A 32 11.85 5.31 3.30
CA ALA A 32 13.15 5.22 3.97
C ALA A 32 13.73 3.80 3.88
N PHE A 33 12.90 2.79 4.09
CA PHE A 33 13.34 1.40 3.98
C PHE A 33 13.77 1.07 2.54
N LEU A 34 12.99 1.50 1.56
CA LEU A 34 13.26 1.24 0.15
C LEU A 34 14.39 2.09 -0.42
N ALA A 35 14.87 3.09 0.32
CA ALA A 35 16.02 3.91 -0.08
C ALA A 35 17.28 3.06 -0.31
N GLN A 36 17.38 1.90 0.33
CA GLN A 36 18.51 0.99 0.12
C GLN A 36 18.60 0.46 -1.31
N LEU A 37 17.51 0.56 -2.10
CA LEU A 37 17.50 0.20 -3.51
C LEU A 37 17.86 1.38 -4.42
N ASP A 38 18.19 2.53 -3.83
CA ASP A 38 18.55 3.75 -4.55
C ASP A 38 17.51 4.15 -5.63
N PRO A 39 16.24 4.31 -5.25
CA PRO A 39 15.19 4.67 -6.20
C PRO A 39 15.37 6.09 -6.73
N THR A 40 14.79 6.36 -7.90
CA THR A 40 14.72 7.73 -8.41
C THR A 40 13.72 8.55 -7.58
N VAL A 41 13.80 9.88 -7.70
CA VAL A 41 12.85 10.77 -7.03
C VAL A 41 11.43 10.46 -7.45
N GLU A 42 11.21 10.18 -8.74
CA GLU A 42 9.89 9.81 -9.27
C GLU A 42 9.38 8.52 -8.64
N GLN A 43 10.25 7.51 -8.52
CA GLN A 43 9.87 6.24 -7.90
C GLN A 43 9.52 6.41 -6.42
N VAL A 44 10.27 7.24 -5.70
CA VAL A 44 9.96 7.56 -4.30
C VAL A 44 8.59 8.22 -4.19
N TYR A 45 8.31 9.18 -5.07
CA TYR A 45 7.01 9.86 -5.10
C TYR A 45 5.88 8.86 -5.35
N ASP A 46 6.04 7.98 -6.33
CA ASP A 46 5.03 6.97 -6.68
C ASP A 46 4.75 6.05 -5.50
N ILE A 47 5.80 5.58 -4.84
CA ILE A 47 5.67 4.69 -3.67
C ILE A 47 4.95 5.39 -2.53
N LYS A 48 5.37 6.62 -2.20
CA LYS A 48 4.76 7.38 -1.11
C LYS A 48 3.28 7.65 -1.38
N THR A 49 2.94 7.98 -2.62
CA THR A 49 1.56 8.23 -3.02
C THR A 49 0.71 6.97 -2.89
N ALA A 50 1.19 5.84 -3.39
CA ALA A 50 0.44 4.58 -3.31
C ALA A 50 0.25 4.11 -1.86
N VAL A 51 1.30 4.21 -1.04
CA VAL A 51 1.21 3.85 0.40
C VAL A 51 0.21 4.75 1.11
N SER A 52 0.27 6.05 0.84
CA SER A 52 -0.65 7.03 1.41
C SER A 52 -2.10 6.66 1.13
N GLU A 53 -2.41 6.31 -0.11
CA GLU A 53 -3.76 5.91 -0.50
C GLU A 53 -4.20 4.62 0.19
N ALA A 54 -3.31 3.63 0.27
CA ALA A 54 -3.65 2.35 0.91
C ALA A 54 -3.88 2.50 2.42
N VAL A 55 -3.05 3.27 3.10
CA VAL A 55 -3.21 3.53 4.53
C VAL A 55 -4.47 4.35 4.80
N THR A 56 -4.72 5.36 3.99
CA THR A 56 -5.94 6.17 4.10
C THR A 56 -7.20 5.32 3.93
N ASN A 57 -7.18 4.39 2.97
CA ASN A 57 -8.31 3.47 2.78
C ASN A 57 -8.55 2.60 4.03
N ALA A 58 -7.49 2.12 4.67
CA ALA A 58 -7.62 1.33 5.90
C ALA A 58 -8.23 2.17 7.02
N ILE A 59 -7.80 3.41 7.17
CA ILE A 59 -8.30 4.31 8.21
C ILE A 59 -9.76 4.69 7.97
N VAL A 60 -10.08 5.16 6.76
CA VAL A 60 -11.39 5.76 6.44
C VAL A 60 -12.43 4.70 6.13
N HIS A 61 -12.09 3.72 5.31
CA HIS A 61 -13.04 2.72 4.84
C HIS A 61 -12.98 1.42 5.62
N GLY A 62 -11.81 1.03 6.11
CA GLY A 62 -11.63 -0.18 6.90
C GLY A 62 -12.19 -0.02 8.31
N TYR A 63 -11.61 0.87 9.07
CA TYR A 63 -12.00 1.07 10.48
C TYR A 63 -13.07 2.13 10.68
N ARG A 64 -13.24 3.05 9.72
CA ARG A 64 -14.24 4.12 9.79
C ARG A 64 -14.03 4.94 11.06
N ASP A 65 -14.99 4.95 11.97
CA ASP A 65 -14.94 5.74 13.21
C ASP A 65 -14.25 5.02 14.37
N LYS A 66 -13.70 3.83 14.10
CA LYS A 66 -13.04 3.02 15.13
C LYS A 66 -11.52 3.10 15.00
N LEU A 67 -10.83 2.88 16.11
CA LEU A 67 -9.39 2.67 16.07
C LEU A 67 -9.10 1.17 16.01
N GLY A 68 -8.27 0.80 15.08
CA GLY A 68 -7.77 -0.56 14.95
C GLY A 68 -6.29 -0.53 14.59
N THR A 69 -5.71 -1.70 14.42
CA THR A 69 -4.30 -1.82 14.08
C THR A 69 -4.14 -2.00 12.58
N ILE A 70 -3.24 -1.20 12.00
CA ILE A 70 -2.80 -1.36 10.61
C ILE A 70 -1.42 -1.98 10.64
N THR A 71 -1.23 -3.02 9.83
CA THR A 71 0.07 -3.69 9.69
C THR A 71 0.60 -3.39 8.29
N MET A 72 1.82 -2.84 8.22
CA MET A 72 2.50 -2.60 6.95
C MET A 72 3.78 -3.42 6.92
N THR A 73 3.92 -4.29 5.94
CA THR A 73 5.13 -5.06 5.70
C THR A 73 5.75 -4.59 4.40
N VAL A 74 7.03 -4.26 4.43
CA VAL A 74 7.78 -3.85 3.24
C VAL A 74 8.86 -4.90 3.00
N ARG A 75 8.87 -5.47 1.80
CA ARG A 75 9.81 -6.51 1.41
C ARG A 75 10.58 -6.09 0.18
N ILE A 76 11.82 -6.50 0.13
CA ILE A 76 12.69 -6.29 -1.02
C ILE A 76 13.07 -7.66 -1.59
N TYR A 77 12.88 -7.81 -2.90
CA TYR A 77 13.24 -9.04 -3.62
C TYR A 77 14.29 -8.73 -4.68
N ALA A 78 15.19 -9.69 -4.88
CA ALA A 78 16.19 -9.59 -5.93
C ALA A 78 15.53 -9.57 -7.31
N PRO A 79 16.05 -8.82 -8.31
CA PRO A 79 17.16 -7.91 -8.17
C PRO A 79 16.80 -6.58 -7.53
N ALA A 80 15.60 -6.05 -7.72
CA ALA A 80 15.20 -4.74 -7.19
C ALA A 80 13.68 -4.56 -7.21
N THR A 81 12.93 -5.50 -6.65
CA THR A 81 11.47 -5.40 -6.55
C THR A 81 11.05 -5.08 -5.13
N ALA A 82 10.25 -4.04 -4.98
CA ALA A 82 9.61 -3.67 -3.73
C ALA A 82 8.21 -4.26 -3.66
N GLU A 83 7.85 -4.83 -2.51
CA GLU A 83 6.50 -5.27 -2.22
C GLU A 83 6.06 -4.65 -0.90
N ILE A 84 4.90 -4.00 -0.90
CA ILE A 84 4.35 -3.35 0.28
C ILE A 84 2.98 -3.95 0.54
N ILE A 85 2.79 -4.51 1.72
CA ILE A 85 1.55 -5.18 2.11
C ILE A 85 0.94 -4.37 3.26
N ILE A 86 -0.28 -3.87 3.06
CA ILE A 86 -0.98 -3.07 4.05
C ILE A 86 -2.28 -3.79 4.41
N SER A 87 -2.39 -4.19 5.67
CA SER A 87 -3.49 -5.00 6.18
C SER A 87 -4.24 -4.30 7.29
N ASP A 88 -5.55 -4.39 7.25
CA ASP A 88 -6.43 -3.99 8.35
C ASP A 88 -7.39 -5.13 8.68
N LYS A 89 -7.99 -5.06 9.86
CA LYS A 89 -9.03 -5.97 10.32
C LYS A 89 -10.36 -5.23 10.49
N GLY A 90 -10.61 -4.33 9.54
CA GLY A 90 -11.82 -3.51 9.55
C GLY A 90 -13.03 -4.22 8.95
N CYS A 91 -13.94 -3.42 8.42
CA CYS A 91 -15.22 -3.95 7.92
C CYS A 91 -15.10 -4.74 6.61
N GLY A 92 -13.99 -4.63 5.91
CA GLY A 92 -13.81 -5.30 4.62
C GLY A 92 -14.57 -4.61 3.49
N ILE A 93 -14.46 -5.19 2.31
CA ILE A 93 -15.07 -4.70 1.08
C ILE A 93 -15.98 -5.80 0.53
N GLU A 94 -17.25 -5.48 0.26
CA GLU A 94 -18.20 -6.46 -0.26
C GLU A 94 -17.86 -6.88 -1.68
N ASP A 95 -17.54 -5.92 -2.54
CA ASP A 95 -17.24 -6.16 -3.95
C ASP A 95 -15.95 -5.44 -4.31
N VAL A 96 -14.84 -6.17 -4.24
CA VAL A 96 -13.50 -5.63 -4.52
C VAL A 96 -13.40 -5.12 -5.95
N LYS A 97 -13.95 -5.86 -6.91
CA LYS A 97 -13.91 -5.45 -8.32
C LYS A 97 -14.59 -4.10 -8.52
N LYS A 98 -15.75 -3.92 -7.90
CA LYS A 98 -16.49 -2.65 -7.98
C LYS A 98 -15.75 -1.53 -7.25
N ALA A 99 -15.19 -1.83 -6.07
CA ALA A 99 -14.46 -0.84 -5.29
C ALA A 99 -13.21 -0.32 -6.03
N ARG A 100 -12.66 -1.12 -6.94
CA ARG A 100 -11.51 -0.71 -7.76
C ARG A 100 -11.91 0.11 -8.99
N GLU A 101 -13.19 0.21 -9.30
CA GLU A 101 -13.65 1.04 -10.40
C GLU A 101 -13.47 2.52 -10.04
N PRO A 102 -13.07 3.36 -11.02
CA PRO A 102 -12.91 4.79 -10.77
C PRO A 102 -14.20 5.42 -10.26
N LEU A 103 -14.07 6.35 -9.31
CA LEU A 103 -15.16 7.14 -8.71
C LEU A 103 -16.08 6.36 -7.78
N PHE A 104 -15.87 5.07 -7.56
CA PHE A 104 -16.63 4.34 -6.53
C PHE A 104 -16.14 4.74 -5.14
N THR A 105 -17.05 5.10 -4.25
CA THR A 105 -16.71 5.44 -2.87
C THR A 105 -17.81 5.04 -1.90
N THR A 106 -17.40 4.62 -0.68
CA THR A 106 -18.27 4.38 0.45
C THR A 106 -18.04 5.40 1.58
N GLY A 107 -17.07 6.27 1.40
CA GLY A 107 -16.57 7.15 2.46
C GLY A 107 -17.21 8.53 2.52
N GLY A 108 -18.23 8.82 1.70
CA GLY A 108 -18.88 10.10 1.68
C GLY A 108 -18.36 11.05 0.61
N ALA A 109 -18.94 12.24 0.56
CA ALA A 109 -18.76 13.19 -0.53
C ALA A 109 -17.35 13.78 -0.64
N ASP A 110 -16.58 13.74 0.43
CA ASP A 110 -15.20 14.25 0.47
C ASP A 110 -14.17 13.25 -0.08
N ARG A 111 -14.61 12.05 -0.47
CA ARG A 111 -13.73 11.03 -1.05
C ARG A 111 -13.94 10.94 -2.55
N SER A 112 -12.82 10.98 -3.28
CA SER A 112 -12.85 10.96 -4.74
C SER A 112 -13.23 9.60 -5.32
N GLY A 113 -13.08 8.50 -4.58
CA GLY A 113 -13.27 7.15 -5.10
C GLY A 113 -12.16 6.71 -6.03
N MET A 114 -11.02 7.37 -6.01
CA MET A 114 -9.89 7.13 -6.91
C MET A 114 -8.70 6.43 -6.26
N GLY A 115 -8.80 6.02 -4.99
CA GLY A 115 -7.66 5.46 -4.26
C GLY A 115 -7.01 4.28 -4.95
N PHE A 116 -7.79 3.26 -5.34
CA PHE A 116 -7.25 2.09 -6.02
C PHE A 116 -6.76 2.41 -7.43
N THR A 117 -7.41 3.34 -8.12
CA THR A 117 -6.97 3.81 -9.43
C THR A 117 -5.60 4.49 -9.34
N ILE A 118 -5.40 5.31 -8.31
CA ILE A 118 -4.12 5.98 -8.07
C ILE A 118 -3.03 4.93 -7.77
N MET A 119 -3.33 3.95 -6.92
CA MET A 119 -2.38 2.87 -6.64
C MET A 119 -1.97 2.11 -7.90
N GLU A 120 -2.94 1.77 -8.75
CA GLU A 120 -2.67 1.10 -10.03
C GLU A 120 -1.81 1.95 -10.97
N SER A 121 -2.05 3.27 -10.98
CA SER A 121 -1.32 4.18 -11.87
C SER A 121 0.15 4.29 -11.51
N PHE A 122 0.48 4.23 -10.22
CA PHE A 122 1.85 4.47 -9.75
C PHE A 122 2.64 3.21 -9.44
N MET A 123 1.97 2.07 -9.34
CA MET A 123 2.64 0.80 -9.03
C MET A 123 2.56 -0.15 -10.22
N ASP A 124 3.45 -1.13 -10.26
CA ASP A 124 3.46 -2.13 -11.33
C ASP A 124 2.46 -3.25 -11.08
N GLY A 125 2.05 -3.44 -9.85
CA GLY A 125 1.03 -4.42 -9.51
C GLY A 125 0.25 -4.01 -8.29
N LEU A 126 -1.02 -4.36 -8.28
CA LEU A 126 -1.95 -4.15 -7.17
C LEU A 126 -2.79 -5.40 -6.99
N THR A 127 -2.76 -5.96 -5.79
CA THR A 127 -3.66 -7.04 -5.39
C THR A 127 -4.46 -6.57 -4.18
N VAL A 128 -5.77 -6.75 -4.22
CA VAL A 128 -6.66 -6.42 -3.11
C VAL A 128 -7.41 -7.68 -2.72
N ARG A 129 -7.26 -8.08 -1.47
CA ARG A 129 -8.00 -9.21 -0.89
C ARG A 129 -8.82 -8.69 0.27
N SER A 130 -10.10 -9.01 0.29
CA SER A 130 -10.99 -8.55 1.32
C SER A 130 -12.18 -9.48 1.49
N LYS A 131 -12.68 -9.54 2.72
CA LYS A 131 -13.94 -10.21 3.03
C LYS A 131 -14.72 -9.33 3.98
N PRO A 132 -16.05 -9.19 3.78
CA PRO A 132 -16.90 -8.43 4.72
C PRO A 132 -16.69 -8.93 6.16
N GLY A 133 -16.48 -7.99 7.08
CA GLY A 133 -16.27 -8.29 8.49
C GLY A 133 -14.90 -8.85 8.86
N LYS A 134 -14.02 -9.09 7.91
CA LYS A 134 -12.69 -9.69 8.15
C LYS A 134 -11.53 -8.74 7.89
N GLY A 135 -11.77 -7.66 7.16
CA GLY A 135 -10.74 -6.69 6.84
C GLY A 135 -10.24 -6.79 5.40
N THR A 136 -9.20 -6.04 5.12
CA THR A 136 -8.65 -5.89 3.77
C THR A 136 -7.13 -5.98 3.80
N THR A 137 -6.56 -6.62 2.80
CA THR A 137 -5.12 -6.64 2.56
C THR A 137 -4.84 -6.13 1.15
N VAL A 138 -4.05 -5.06 1.09
CA VAL A 138 -3.61 -4.45 -0.17
C VAL A 138 -2.15 -4.78 -0.35
N THR A 139 -1.78 -5.35 -1.50
CA THR A 139 -0.40 -5.63 -1.85
C THR A 139 -0.01 -4.79 -3.06
N LEU A 140 1.04 -3.99 -2.88
CA LEU A 140 1.58 -3.10 -3.89
C LEU A 140 2.94 -3.63 -4.32
N ARG A 141 3.21 -3.67 -5.63
CA ARG A 141 4.52 -4.09 -6.15
C ARG A 141 5.05 -3.04 -7.10
N LYS A 142 6.35 -2.80 -7.00
CA LYS A 142 7.05 -1.89 -7.90
C LYS A 142 8.44 -2.42 -8.19
N VAL A 143 8.73 -2.56 -9.47
CA VAL A 143 10.08 -2.91 -9.93
C VAL A 143 10.87 -1.62 -10.01
N LEU A 144 11.94 -1.54 -9.22
CA LEU A 144 12.82 -0.38 -9.22
C LEU A 144 13.95 -0.65 -10.20
N GLN A 145 14.24 0.34 -11.05
CA GLN A 145 15.35 0.20 -11.97
C GLN A 145 16.65 0.36 -11.21
N ALA A 146 17.55 -0.62 -11.35
CA ALA A 146 18.90 -0.44 -10.88
C ALA A 146 19.46 0.78 -11.62
N ARG A 147 20.00 1.76 -10.86
CA ARG A 147 20.67 2.88 -11.50
C ARG A 147 21.83 2.33 -12.32
N SER A 148 21.90 2.73 -13.57
CA SER A 148 23.07 2.39 -14.37
C SER A 148 24.28 3.05 -13.74
N GLU A 149 25.30 2.26 -13.48
CA GLU A 149 26.58 2.83 -13.11
C GLU A 149 27.08 3.66 -14.29
N ALA A 150 27.18 4.94 -14.07
CA ALA A 150 27.69 5.82 -15.11
C ALA A 150 29.16 5.62 -15.29
#